data_5c7bc14deeb484fed555e48098dd23c0
#
_entry.id   5c7bc14deeb484fed555e48098dd23c0
#
_cell.length_a   1.000
_cell.length_b   1.000
_cell.length_c   1.000
_cell.angle_alpha   90.00
_cell.angle_beta   90.00
_cell.angle_gamma   90.00
#
_symmetry.space_group_name_H-M   'P 1'
#
loop_
_entity.id
_entity.type
_entity.pdbx_description
1 polymer ?
#
loop_
_entity_poly.entity_id
_entity_poly.type
_entity_poly.pdbx_seq_one_letter_code
_entity_poly.pdbx_strand_id
1 'polypeptide(L)'
;MSYAEDFQHILEKQGKVLNATLYVFKNTKPGVMKVFPEEVSSVLLRKYFDTLAVAVSENEFVSFIPDSVEKGTLQVIETSHLTLWPNMEQAVSEMRLVDRAEITVDDYNCTGNTILMDIEFDDGDHVFFLTIYRNVAAWYSNNVRFTKRESKFHEEKGEILALTPWVDAVIAGDRCYIINEPNFNKIFKFDQVIKNKVAANEPEIRGMEFIGDGNVFMELLGKSVRQRNAMAKVIMQKRLEKIKAFPPKYIREQIESQPELSFISYTSDDRIIIDEKSFKTVVDILCGRINLDLITKELNGLMENE
;
A
#
# COMPACT_ATOMS: atom_id res chain seq x y z
N MET A 1 7.23 -19.03 6.34
CA MET A 1 7.71 -18.04 7.34
C MET A 1 6.61 -16.99 7.50
N SER A 2 6.24 -16.63 8.73
CA SER A 2 5.24 -15.58 8.96
C SER A 2 5.80 -14.22 8.57
N TYR A 3 4.93 -13.22 8.29
CA TYR A 3 5.37 -11.86 7.98
C TYR A 3 6.25 -11.25 9.08
N ALA A 4 5.94 -11.58 10.35
CA ALA A 4 6.71 -11.11 11.50
C ALA A 4 8.12 -11.71 11.54
N GLU A 5 8.25 -13.01 11.28
CA GLU A 5 9.54 -13.69 11.24
C GLU A 5 10.43 -13.16 10.10
N ASP A 6 9.86 -12.94 8.92
CA ASP A 6 10.58 -12.37 7.78
C ASP A 6 11.08 -10.96 8.10
N PHE A 7 10.22 -10.12 8.69
CA PHE A 7 10.61 -8.75 9.03
C PHE A 7 11.63 -8.72 10.16
N GLN A 8 11.49 -9.60 11.16
CA GLN A 8 12.47 -9.74 12.25
C GLN A 8 13.84 -10.12 11.68
N HIS A 9 13.88 -11.01 10.69
CA HIS A 9 15.13 -11.38 10.00
C HIS A 9 15.80 -10.17 9.32
N ILE A 10 15.00 -9.25 8.72
CA ILE A 10 15.54 -8.00 8.18
C ILE A 10 16.20 -7.15 9.27
N LEU A 11 15.55 -7.01 10.43
CA LEU A 11 16.09 -6.24 11.56
C LEU A 11 17.38 -6.84 12.10
N GLU A 12 17.47 -8.16 12.17
CA GLU A 12 18.68 -8.88 12.65
C GLU A 12 19.88 -8.73 11.73
N LYS A 13 19.64 -8.45 10.42
CA LYS A 13 20.71 -8.17 9.44
C LYS A 13 21.33 -6.77 9.59
N GLN A 14 20.88 -5.91 10.52
CA GLN A 14 21.42 -4.55 10.69
C GLN A 14 22.95 -4.50 10.76
N GLY A 15 23.56 -5.42 11.52
CA GLY A 15 25.03 -5.52 11.67
C GLY A 15 25.78 -6.08 10.44
N LYS A 16 25.05 -6.50 9.39
CA LYS A 16 25.55 -7.12 8.18
C LYS A 16 25.40 -6.22 6.95
N VAL A 17 25.07 -4.94 7.14
CA VAL A 17 24.96 -3.98 6.04
C VAL A 17 26.34 -3.76 5.44
N LEU A 18 26.45 -4.09 4.14
CA LEU A 18 27.65 -3.87 3.34
C LEU A 18 27.67 -2.47 2.76
N ASN A 19 26.53 -2.04 2.21
CA ASN A 19 26.39 -0.76 1.54
C ASN A 19 24.97 -0.19 1.73
N ALA A 20 24.83 1.13 1.66
CA ALA A 20 23.55 1.81 1.63
C ALA A 20 23.61 3.01 0.68
N THR A 21 22.73 3.02 -0.31
CA THR A 21 22.67 4.08 -1.33
C THR A 21 21.33 4.76 -1.32
N LEU A 22 21.33 6.09 -1.42
CA LEU A 22 20.10 6.90 -1.46
C LEU A 22 19.76 7.29 -2.90
N TYR A 23 18.51 7.13 -3.25
CA TYR A 23 17.93 7.57 -4.52
C TYR A 23 16.76 8.51 -4.24
N VAL A 24 16.67 9.61 -5.01
CA VAL A 24 15.56 10.56 -4.93
C VAL A 24 14.78 10.51 -6.22
N PHE A 25 13.53 10.08 -6.12
CA PHE A 25 12.56 10.09 -7.22
C PHE A 25 11.77 11.41 -7.18
N LYS A 26 11.86 12.19 -8.25
CA LYS A 26 11.26 13.53 -8.34
C LYS A 26 9.84 13.45 -8.91
N ASN A 27 8.92 14.24 -8.36
CA ASN A 27 7.55 14.30 -8.86
C ASN A 27 7.33 15.32 -9.98
N THR A 28 8.24 16.28 -10.13
CA THR A 28 8.11 17.39 -11.09
C THR A 28 8.73 17.11 -12.45
N LYS A 29 9.71 16.21 -12.47
CA LYS A 29 10.32 15.68 -13.68
C LYS A 29 10.51 14.19 -13.51
N PRO A 30 10.07 13.36 -14.46
CA PRO A 30 10.37 11.94 -14.41
C PRO A 30 11.89 11.77 -14.34
N GLY A 31 12.38 11.19 -13.27
CA GLY A 31 13.82 10.97 -13.11
C GLY A 31 14.18 10.54 -11.70
N VAL A 32 15.31 9.86 -11.62
CA VAL A 32 15.91 9.39 -10.37
C VAL A 32 17.26 10.02 -10.23
N MET A 33 17.52 10.58 -9.08
CA MET A 33 18.84 11.13 -8.74
C MET A 33 19.47 10.23 -7.68
N LYS A 34 20.66 9.71 -7.98
CA LYS A 34 21.51 9.05 -7.00
C LYS A 34 22.17 10.12 -6.13
N VAL A 35 21.99 10.03 -4.85
CA VAL A 35 22.71 10.87 -3.89
C VAL A 35 23.96 10.11 -3.52
N PHE A 36 25.13 10.73 -3.75
CA PHE A 36 26.42 10.21 -3.33
C PHE A 36 26.75 10.77 -1.94
N PRO A 37 26.30 10.14 -0.83
CA PRO A 37 26.89 10.47 0.46
C PRO A 37 28.30 9.91 0.48
N GLU A 38 29.25 10.66 0.95
CA GLU A 38 30.62 10.15 1.18
C GLU A 38 30.59 8.91 2.09
N GLU A 39 29.59 8.79 2.96
CA GLU A 39 29.12 7.58 3.65
C GLU A 39 27.71 7.83 4.17
N VAL A 40 26.77 6.93 3.93
CA VAL A 40 25.56 6.89 4.77
C VAL A 40 26.03 6.47 6.15
N SER A 41 26.10 7.40 7.09
CA SER A 41 26.71 7.14 8.38
C SER A 41 26.01 5.97 9.06
N SER A 42 26.78 5.08 9.66
CA SER A 42 26.25 3.96 10.47
C SER A 42 25.25 4.43 11.55
N VAL A 43 25.39 5.68 12.01
CA VAL A 43 24.46 6.33 12.94
C VAL A 43 23.09 6.59 12.29
N LEU A 44 23.04 7.00 11.02
CA LEU A 44 21.78 7.20 10.32
C LEU A 44 21.08 5.87 10.08
N LEU A 45 21.81 4.88 9.55
CA LEU A 45 21.27 3.52 9.36
C LEU A 45 20.71 2.95 10.64
N ARG A 46 21.46 3.04 11.73
CA ARG A 46 20.99 2.56 13.04
C ARG A 46 19.65 3.22 13.43
N LYS A 47 19.51 4.53 13.24
CA LYS A 47 18.25 5.23 13.55
C LYS A 47 17.07 4.73 12.72
N TYR A 48 17.27 4.37 11.44
CA TYR A 48 16.23 3.77 10.61
C TYR A 48 15.81 2.40 11.17
N PHE A 49 16.76 1.53 11.46
CA PHE A 49 16.48 0.21 12.05
C PHE A 49 15.83 0.31 13.42
N ASP A 50 16.32 1.19 14.31
CA ASP A 50 15.73 1.42 15.64
C ASP A 50 14.26 1.89 15.52
N THR A 51 13.96 2.80 14.59
CA THR A 51 12.60 3.28 14.34
C THR A 51 11.69 2.17 13.83
N LEU A 52 12.17 1.33 12.91
CA LEU A 52 11.43 0.18 12.40
C LEU A 52 11.21 -0.87 13.48
N ALA A 53 12.21 -1.16 14.33
CA ALA A 53 12.08 -2.11 15.43
C ALA A 53 10.97 -1.70 16.40
N VAL A 54 10.86 -0.39 16.71
CA VAL A 54 9.76 0.13 17.55
C VAL A 54 8.41 -0.07 16.85
N ALA A 55 8.29 0.31 15.58
CA ALA A 55 7.04 0.16 14.82
C ALA A 55 6.57 -1.30 14.77
N VAL A 56 7.49 -2.25 14.64
CA VAL A 56 7.17 -3.67 14.59
C VAL A 56 6.82 -4.25 15.97
N SER A 57 7.50 -3.82 17.03
CA SER A 57 7.23 -4.34 18.39
C SER A 57 5.84 -3.98 18.92
N GLU A 58 5.22 -2.94 18.38
CA GLU A 58 3.91 -2.44 18.83
C GLU A 58 2.74 -2.92 17.96
N ASN A 59 3.01 -3.62 16.84
CA ASN A 59 2.00 -3.95 15.85
C ASN A 59 2.12 -5.40 15.34
N GLU A 60 0.99 -5.98 14.93
CA GLU A 60 0.92 -7.26 14.24
C GLU A 60 0.91 -7.07 12.72
N PHE A 61 1.53 -8.01 11.99
CA PHE A 61 1.48 -7.99 10.53
C PHE A 61 0.26 -8.72 10.00
N VAL A 62 -0.47 -8.05 9.13
CA VAL A 62 -1.65 -8.60 8.44
C VAL A 62 -1.53 -8.39 6.93
N SER A 63 -2.18 -9.24 6.15
CA SER A 63 -2.28 -9.02 4.71
C SER A 63 -2.97 -7.70 4.42
N PHE A 64 -2.48 -6.97 3.40
CA PHE A 64 -3.02 -5.68 3.02
C PHE A 64 -4.51 -5.76 2.67
N ILE A 65 -5.27 -4.89 3.30
CA ILE A 65 -6.70 -4.74 3.09
C ILE A 65 -7.00 -3.26 2.88
N PRO A 66 -7.37 -2.82 1.66
CA PRO A 66 -7.74 -1.43 1.42
C PRO A 66 -8.81 -0.95 2.41
N ASP A 67 -8.62 0.24 3.01
CA ASP A 67 -9.50 0.86 4.01
C ASP A 67 -9.69 0.08 5.33
N SER A 68 -8.85 -0.87 5.64
CA SER A 68 -8.88 -1.58 6.91
C SER A 68 -7.64 -1.23 7.72
N VAL A 69 -7.66 -0.07 8.35
CA VAL A 69 -6.63 0.27 9.35
C VAL A 69 -7.14 -0.19 10.70
N GLU A 70 -6.73 -1.37 11.11
CA GLU A 70 -6.93 -1.83 12.48
C GLU A 70 -5.80 -1.26 13.35
N LYS A 71 -6.18 -0.71 14.50
CA LYS A 71 -5.19 -0.18 15.43
C LYS A 71 -4.29 -1.32 15.92
N GLY A 72 -2.99 -1.12 15.86
CA GLY A 72 -2.02 -2.13 16.27
C GLY A 72 -1.67 -3.13 15.15
N THR A 73 -1.97 -2.81 13.89
CA THR A 73 -1.57 -3.65 12.74
C THR A 73 -0.72 -2.90 11.74
N LEU A 74 0.24 -3.61 11.14
CA LEU A 74 0.97 -3.22 9.94
C LEU A 74 0.56 -4.13 8.78
N GLN A 75 0.39 -3.56 7.62
CA GLN A 75 -0.11 -4.30 6.47
C GLN A 75 1.02 -4.72 5.54
N VAL A 76 0.88 -5.88 4.92
CA VAL A 76 1.84 -6.43 3.95
C VAL A 76 1.14 -6.69 2.63
N ILE A 77 1.75 -6.24 1.53
CA ILE A 77 1.25 -6.46 0.17
C ILE A 77 2.37 -7.05 -0.70
N GLU A 78 2.02 -7.92 -1.64
CA GLU A 78 2.98 -8.40 -2.62
C GLU A 78 3.39 -7.27 -3.59
N THR A 79 4.67 -7.19 -3.92
CA THR A 79 5.21 -6.17 -4.85
C THR A 79 4.60 -6.26 -6.24
N SER A 80 4.11 -7.43 -6.65
CA SER A 80 3.36 -7.67 -7.89
C SER A 80 2.11 -6.79 -8.03
N HIS A 81 1.56 -6.30 -6.92
CA HIS A 81 0.43 -5.37 -6.91
C HIS A 81 0.84 -3.90 -7.02
N LEU A 82 2.13 -3.59 -6.97
CA LEU A 82 2.67 -2.22 -7.00
C LEU A 82 3.11 -1.86 -8.43
N THR A 83 2.23 -1.25 -9.21
CA THR A 83 2.48 -0.95 -10.64
C THR A 83 3.71 -0.06 -10.89
N LEU A 84 4.09 0.76 -9.93
CA LEU A 84 5.26 1.64 -10.03
C LEU A 84 6.58 0.97 -9.58
N TRP A 85 6.49 -0.12 -8.80
CA TRP A 85 7.68 -0.76 -8.24
C TRP A 85 8.65 -1.30 -9.29
N PRO A 86 8.22 -2.03 -10.35
CA PRO A 86 9.13 -2.53 -11.37
C PRO A 86 9.97 -1.43 -12.02
N ASN A 87 9.38 -0.27 -12.28
CA ASN A 87 10.09 0.88 -12.87
C ASN A 87 11.09 1.49 -11.89
N MET A 88 10.73 1.58 -10.60
CA MET A 88 11.65 2.06 -9.56
C MET A 88 12.84 1.13 -9.38
N GLU A 89 12.57 -0.17 -9.28
CA GLU A 89 13.57 -1.21 -9.12
C GLU A 89 14.53 -1.27 -10.31
N GLN A 90 14.00 -1.20 -11.54
CA GLN A 90 14.81 -1.12 -12.75
C GLN A 90 15.71 0.11 -12.74
N ALA A 91 15.17 1.30 -12.43
CA ALA A 91 15.93 2.53 -12.36
C ALA A 91 17.07 2.46 -11.34
N VAL A 92 16.81 1.90 -10.16
CA VAL A 92 17.84 1.68 -9.13
C VAL A 92 18.93 0.71 -9.65
N SER A 93 18.51 -0.40 -10.26
CA SER A 93 19.43 -1.40 -10.81
C SER A 93 20.33 -0.81 -11.90
N GLU A 94 19.79 0.00 -12.80
CA GLU A 94 20.57 0.70 -13.83
C GLU A 94 21.56 1.69 -13.20
N MET A 95 21.16 2.41 -12.16
CA MET A 95 22.03 3.37 -11.47
C MET A 95 23.11 2.71 -10.60
N ARG A 96 22.91 1.46 -10.17
CA ARG A 96 23.99 0.70 -9.50
C ARG A 96 25.16 0.42 -10.45
N LEU A 97 24.83 0.11 -11.70
CA LEU A 97 25.80 -0.32 -12.72
C LEU A 97 26.60 0.83 -13.37
N VAL A 98 26.12 2.06 -13.20
CA VAL A 98 26.73 3.23 -13.86
C VAL A 98 27.00 4.34 -12.87
N ASP A 99 28.08 5.04 -13.08
CA ASP A 99 28.43 6.24 -12.31
C ASP A 99 27.70 7.47 -12.88
N ARG A 100 26.37 7.45 -12.78
CA ARG A 100 25.50 8.53 -13.20
C ARG A 100 24.79 9.13 -12.00
N ALA A 101 24.72 10.46 -11.97
CA ALA A 101 24.00 11.18 -10.94
C ALA A 101 22.48 11.18 -11.17
N GLU A 102 22.04 11.06 -12.42
CA GLU A 102 20.61 11.15 -12.78
C GLU A 102 20.29 10.31 -14.01
N ILE A 103 19.15 9.64 -13.99
CA ILE A 103 18.53 8.99 -15.16
C ILE A 103 17.10 9.47 -15.32
N THR A 104 16.59 9.46 -16.55
CA THR A 104 15.18 9.74 -16.83
C THR A 104 14.39 8.44 -16.79
N VAL A 105 13.25 8.45 -16.07
CA VAL A 105 12.32 7.32 -16.00
C VAL A 105 10.99 7.82 -16.54
N ASP A 106 10.58 7.33 -17.72
CA ASP A 106 9.46 7.90 -18.49
C ASP A 106 8.11 7.78 -17.79
N ASP A 107 7.88 6.71 -17.04
CA ASP A 107 6.57 6.42 -16.43
C ASP A 107 6.52 6.69 -14.91
N TYR A 108 7.58 7.24 -14.33
CA TYR A 108 7.59 7.53 -12.92
C TYR A 108 6.97 8.89 -12.61
N ASN A 109 5.76 8.88 -12.10
CA ASN A 109 5.01 10.08 -11.73
C ASN A 109 4.38 9.89 -10.35
N CYS A 110 5.17 10.04 -9.28
CA CYS A 110 4.65 10.06 -7.91
C CYS A 110 4.06 11.42 -7.53
N THR A 111 3.20 11.45 -6.51
CA THR A 111 2.59 12.70 -6.01
C THR A 111 3.48 13.48 -5.05
N GLY A 112 4.67 12.98 -4.75
CA GLY A 112 5.66 13.60 -3.89
C GLY A 112 7.06 13.09 -4.22
N ASN A 113 8.08 13.82 -3.81
CA ASN A 113 9.43 13.30 -3.89
C ASN A 113 9.56 12.09 -2.97
N THR A 114 10.03 10.98 -3.52
CA THR A 114 10.25 9.75 -2.76
C THR A 114 11.75 9.53 -2.61
N ILE A 115 12.19 9.30 -1.39
CA ILE A 115 13.52 8.82 -1.10
C ILE A 115 13.44 7.31 -0.96
N LEU A 116 14.30 6.63 -1.69
CA LEU A 116 14.53 5.20 -1.59
C LEU A 116 15.95 4.99 -1.08
N MET A 117 16.11 4.29 0.03
CA MET A 117 17.39 3.80 0.51
C MET A 117 17.50 2.33 0.13
N ASP A 118 18.45 2.01 -0.71
CA ASP A 118 18.82 0.65 -1.09
C ASP A 118 19.92 0.17 -0.15
N ILE A 119 19.60 -0.86 0.61
CA ILE A 119 20.49 -1.45 1.63
C ILE A 119 20.91 -2.83 1.12
N GLU A 120 22.19 -2.99 0.89
CA GLU A 120 22.83 -4.24 0.50
C GLU A 120 23.46 -4.90 1.73
N PHE A 121 23.16 -6.18 1.95
CA PHE A 121 23.73 -6.99 2.99
C PHE A 121 24.91 -7.84 2.51
N ASP A 122 25.68 -8.40 3.42
CA ASP A 122 26.88 -9.20 3.16
C ASP A 122 26.59 -10.53 2.41
N ASP A 123 25.33 -11.00 2.43
CA ASP A 123 24.86 -12.17 1.67
C ASP A 123 24.33 -11.83 0.26
N GLY A 124 24.38 -10.56 -0.14
CA GLY A 124 23.91 -10.07 -1.43
C GLY A 124 22.42 -9.76 -1.50
N ASP A 125 21.69 -9.92 -0.40
CA ASP A 125 20.30 -9.51 -0.33
C ASP A 125 20.17 -7.98 -0.32
N HIS A 126 19.07 -7.50 -0.90
CA HIS A 126 18.71 -6.08 -0.89
C HIS A 126 17.39 -5.84 -0.19
N VAL A 127 17.35 -4.78 0.61
CA VAL A 127 16.13 -4.25 1.22
C VAL A 127 16.02 -2.77 0.93
N PHE A 128 14.82 -2.33 0.59
CA PHE A 128 14.56 -0.96 0.20
C PHE A 128 13.68 -0.26 1.24
N PHE A 129 14.20 0.81 1.83
CA PHE A 129 13.43 1.69 2.69
C PHE A 129 12.92 2.88 1.88
N LEU A 130 11.61 3.08 1.87
CA LEU A 130 10.96 4.16 1.14
C LEU A 130 10.35 5.17 2.10
N THR A 131 10.56 6.45 1.80
CA THR A 131 9.93 7.55 2.54
C THR A 131 9.58 8.69 1.61
N ILE A 132 8.49 9.43 1.92
CA ILE A 132 8.22 10.69 1.25
C ILE A 132 9.13 11.76 1.84
N TYR A 133 9.88 12.41 0.96
CA TYR A 133 10.66 13.56 1.34
C TYR A 133 9.73 14.68 1.79
N ARG A 134 9.73 14.93 3.08
CA ARG A 134 9.02 16.06 3.67
C ARG A 134 9.92 17.27 3.57
N ASN A 135 9.54 18.19 2.70
CA ASN A 135 10.20 19.48 2.62
C ASN A 135 10.06 20.17 4.00
N VAL A 136 11.07 20.03 4.82
CA VAL A 136 11.16 20.85 6.02
C VAL A 136 11.23 22.29 5.50
N ALA A 137 10.55 23.23 6.14
CA ALA A 137 10.39 24.64 5.73
C ALA A 137 11.71 25.40 5.39
N ALA A 138 12.80 24.71 5.30
CA ALA A 138 14.15 25.14 4.95
C ALA A 138 14.36 25.45 3.45
N TRP A 139 13.42 25.11 2.57
CA TRP A 139 13.58 25.26 1.11
C TRP A 139 13.13 26.60 0.53
N TYR A 140 12.82 27.57 1.38
CA TYR A 140 12.54 28.91 0.88
C TYR A 140 13.84 29.54 0.38
N SER A 141 13.92 29.77 -0.91
CA SER A 141 15.08 30.28 -1.64
C SER A 141 15.65 31.60 -1.13
N ASN A 142 14.95 32.30 -0.25
CA ASN A 142 15.33 33.61 0.27
C ASN A 142 15.77 33.59 1.75
N ASN A 143 15.84 32.43 2.39
CA ASN A 143 16.25 32.35 3.79
C ASN A 143 17.73 31.96 3.91
N VAL A 144 18.48 32.74 4.66
CA VAL A 144 19.83 32.37 5.09
C VAL A 144 19.71 31.27 6.13
N ARG A 145 20.41 30.17 5.94
CA ARG A 145 20.35 28.98 6.79
C ARG A 145 21.61 28.90 7.62
N PHE A 146 21.41 28.48 8.88
CA PHE A 146 22.51 28.26 9.78
C PHE A 146 22.42 26.86 10.38
N THR A 147 23.50 26.11 10.30
CA THR A 147 23.68 24.90 11.12
C THR A 147 24.52 25.25 12.34
N LYS A 148 24.13 24.68 13.48
CA LYS A 148 24.91 24.79 14.70
C LYS A 148 25.92 23.66 14.74
N ARG A 149 27.22 24.02 14.64
CA ARG A 149 28.33 23.09 14.85
C ARG A 149 29.11 23.54 16.07
N GLU A 150 29.21 22.64 17.04
CA GLU A 150 29.78 22.94 18.36
C GLU A 150 29.02 24.11 19.05
N SER A 151 29.65 25.24 19.25
CA SER A 151 29.04 26.44 19.85
C SER A 151 28.77 27.59 18.87
N LYS A 152 29.00 27.37 17.57
CA LYS A 152 28.88 28.39 16.53
C LYS A 152 27.83 28.03 15.49
N PHE A 153 27.20 29.06 14.92
CA PHE A 153 26.30 28.96 13.78
C PHE A 153 27.12 29.21 12.50
N HIS A 154 26.99 28.28 11.56
CA HIS A 154 27.61 28.37 10.23
C HIS A 154 26.53 28.57 9.19
N GLU A 155 26.71 29.55 8.30
CA GLU A 155 25.82 29.74 7.17
C GLU A 155 26.01 28.58 6.17
N GLU A 156 24.90 27.90 5.86
CA GLU A 156 24.87 26.83 4.87
C GLU A 156 24.47 27.40 3.50
N LYS A 157 25.34 27.22 2.54
CA LYS A 157 25.13 27.62 1.14
C LYS A 157 24.78 26.41 0.30
N GLY A 158 23.67 26.48 -0.43
CA GLY A 158 23.23 25.41 -1.34
C GLY A 158 21.98 24.67 -0.87
N GLU A 159 21.67 23.60 -1.57
CA GLU A 159 20.54 22.74 -1.25
C GLU A 159 20.88 21.78 -0.11
N ILE A 160 20.01 21.68 0.88
CA ILE A 160 20.20 20.76 2.01
C ILE A 160 19.17 19.64 1.89
N LEU A 161 19.64 18.40 1.85
CA LEU A 161 18.82 17.23 2.02
C LEU A 161 18.71 16.89 3.51
N ALA A 162 17.58 17.18 4.10
CA ALA A 162 17.32 16.80 5.49
C ALA A 162 16.61 15.43 5.53
N LEU A 163 17.31 14.42 6.01
CA LEU A 163 16.79 13.08 6.18
C LEU A 163 16.19 12.94 7.58
N THR A 164 14.93 12.52 7.64
CA THR A 164 14.31 12.07 8.89
C THR A 164 14.37 10.54 8.93
N PRO A 165 14.67 9.91 10.07
CA PRO A 165 14.79 8.45 10.17
C PRO A 165 13.42 7.76 10.23
N TRP A 166 12.48 8.18 9.37
CA TRP A 166 11.18 7.59 9.22
C TRP A 166 11.12 6.78 7.93
N VAL A 167 10.52 5.60 8.03
CA VAL A 167 10.25 4.74 6.89
C VAL A 167 8.74 4.65 6.71
N ASP A 168 8.27 4.86 5.49
CA ASP A 168 6.86 4.77 5.16
C ASP A 168 6.50 3.39 4.60
N ALA A 169 7.46 2.73 3.93
CA ALA A 169 7.34 1.36 3.47
C ALA A 169 8.70 0.68 3.39
N VAL A 170 8.73 -0.64 3.58
CA VAL A 170 9.91 -1.50 3.41
C VAL A 170 9.61 -2.54 2.34
N ILE A 171 10.50 -2.68 1.36
CA ILE A 171 10.41 -3.75 0.36
C ILE A 171 11.56 -4.71 0.56
N ALA A 172 11.23 -5.99 0.69
CA ALA A 172 12.17 -7.10 0.79
C ALA A 172 11.65 -8.27 -0.03
N GLY A 173 12.41 -8.69 -1.04
CA GLY A 173 11.99 -9.71 -1.99
C GLY A 173 10.67 -9.33 -2.69
N ASP A 174 9.69 -10.19 -2.61
CA ASP A 174 8.35 -10.04 -3.19
C ASP A 174 7.34 -9.31 -2.29
N ARG A 175 7.75 -8.83 -1.12
CA ARG A 175 6.89 -8.23 -0.10
C ARG A 175 7.16 -6.76 0.13
N CYS A 176 6.08 -6.00 0.28
CA CYS A 176 6.11 -4.62 0.73
C CYS A 176 5.38 -4.49 2.06
N TYR A 177 6.10 -4.12 3.10
CA TYR A 177 5.62 -3.86 4.45
C TYR A 177 5.25 -2.39 4.56
N ILE A 178 3.99 -2.11 4.85
CA ILE A 178 3.42 -0.76 4.89
C ILE A 178 3.49 -0.25 6.33
N ILE A 179 4.37 0.71 6.57
CA ILE A 179 4.56 1.33 7.90
C ILE A 179 3.64 2.55 8.04
N ASN A 180 3.46 3.30 6.96
CA ASN A 180 2.60 4.49 6.92
C ASN A 180 1.73 4.46 5.66
N GLU A 181 0.48 3.98 5.79
CA GLU A 181 -0.44 3.80 4.67
C GLU A 181 -0.71 5.09 3.87
N PRO A 182 -0.98 6.27 4.48
CA PRO A 182 -1.18 7.50 3.71
C PRO A 182 0.00 7.89 2.82
N ASN A 183 1.23 7.66 3.28
CA ASN A 183 2.43 7.96 2.49
C ASN A 183 2.72 6.86 1.48
N PHE A 184 2.52 5.59 1.82
CA PHE A 184 2.55 4.49 0.87
C PHE A 184 1.61 4.73 -0.31
N ASN A 185 0.37 5.14 -0.06
CA ASN A 185 -0.60 5.48 -1.09
C ASN A 185 -0.10 6.59 -2.03
N LYS A 186 0.63 7.58 -1.50
CA LYS A 186 1.23 8.66 -2.30
C LYS A 186 2.44 8.17 -3.10
N ILE A 187 3.32 7.35 -2.52
CA ILE A 187 4.50 6.78 -3.19
C ILE A 187 4.07 5.95 -4.40
N PHE A 188 3.14 5.02 -4.19
CA PHE A 188 2.75 4.04 -5.21
C PHE A 188 1.50 4.42 -6.00
N LYS A 189 0.87 5.59 -5.74
CA LYS A 189 -0.42 5.98 -6.33
C LYS A 189 -1.47 4.88 -6.20
N PHE A 190 -1.50 4.26 -5.03
CA PHE A 190 -2.27 3.03 -4.83
C PHE A 190 -3.77 3.23 -5.08
N ASP A 191 -4.31 4.42 -4.84
CA ASP A 191 -5.68 4.79 -5.24
C ASP A 191 -5.93 4.58 -6.75
N GLN A 192 -4.92 4.81 -7.60
CA GLN A 192 -5.06 4.55 -9.03
C GLN A 192 -5.02 3.05 -9.35
N VAL A 193 -4.20 2.30 -8.63
CA VAL A 193 -4.15 0.82 -8.73
C VAL A 193 -5.52 0.23 -8.39
N ILE A 194 -6.14 0.70 -7.30
CA ILE A 194 -7.49 0.31 -6.89
C ILE A 194 -8.52 0.62 -7.97
N LYS A 195 -8.51 1.85 -8.52
CA LYS A 195 -9.42 2.24 -9.59
C LYS A 195 -9.27 1.35 -10.82
N ASN A 196 -8.03 1.10 -11.24
CA ASN A 196 -7.74 0.27 -12.40
C ASN A 196 -8.18 -1.18 -12.17
N LYS A 197 -7.98 -1.70 -10.96
CA LYS A 197 -8.39 -3.07 -10.60
C LYS A 197 -9.90 -3.23 -10.64
N VAL A 198 -10.66 -2.29 -10.10
CA VAL A 198 -12.13 -2.28 -10.16
C VAL A 198 -12.60 -2.14 -11.61
N ALA A 199 -12.00 -1.25 -12.40
CA ALA A 199 -12.36 -1.07 -13.81
C ALA A 199 -12.06 -2.34 -14.65
N ALA A 200 -10.95 -2.99 -14.44
CA ALA A 200 -10.61 -4.24 -15.12
C ALA A 200 -11.58 -5.39 -14.82
N ASN A 201 -12.22 -5.37 -13.65
CA ASN A 201 -13.21 -6.38 -13.22
C ASN A 201 -14.66 -5.90 -13.39
N GLU A 202 -14.89 -4.77 -14.06
CA GLU A 202 -16.24 -4.22 -14.27
C GLU A 202 -17.23 -5.23 -14.89
N PRO A 203 -16.88 -6.01 -15.94
CA PRO A 203 -17.78 -7.00 -16.51
C PRO A 203 -18.22 -8.04 -15.48
N GLU A 204 -17.31 -8.45 -14.61
CA GLU A 204 -17.55 -9.42 -13.57
C GLU A 204 -18.46 -8.88 -12.46
N ILE A 205 -18.21 -7.64 -12.04
CA ILE A 205 -19.04 -6.94 -11.04
C ILE A 205 -20.45 -6.72 -11.59
N ARG A 206 -20.59 -6.29 -12.85
CA ARG A 206 -21.89 -6.12 -13.49
C ARG A 206 -22.65 -7.43 -13.66
N GLY A 207 -21.92 -8.53 -13.85
CA GLY A 207 -22.46 -9.88 -14.04
C GLY A 207 -22.80 -10.63 -12.75
N MET A 208 -22.77 -9.99 -11.59
CA MET A 208 -23.20 -10.62 -10.33
C MET A 208 -24.71 -10.97 -10.38
N GLU A 209 -25.02 -12.25 -10.47
CA GLU A 209 -26.40 -12.73 -10.71
C GLU A 209 -27.40 -12.34 -9.62
N PHE A 210 -26.96 -12.18 -8.39
CA PHE A 210 -27.81 -11.79 -7.25
C PHE A 210 -28.11 -10.28 -7.18
N ILE A 211 -27.57 -9.47 -8.09
CA ILE A 211 -27.81 -8.02 -8.20
C ILE A 211 -28.81 -7.78 -9.34
N GLY A 212 -29.87 -7.03 -9.07
CA GLY A 212 -30.93 -6.72 -10.05
C GLY A 212 -30.44 -5.83 -11.20
N ASP A 213 -29.64 -4.82 -10.89
CA ASP A 213 -29.06 -3.91 -11.89
C ASP A 213 -27.58 -3.62 -11.62
N GLY A 214 -26.71 -4.29 -12.37
CA GLY A 214 -25.27 -4.10 -12.29
C GLY A 214 -24.79 -2.71 -12.78
N ASN A 215 -25.58 -1.99 -13.63
CA ASN A 215 -25.22 -0.66 -14.06
C ASN A 215 -25.42 0.36 -12.93
N VAL A 216 -26.55 0.28 -12.22
CA VAL A 216 -26.81 1.10 -11.03
C VAL A 216 -25.76 0.83 -9.95
N PHE A 217 -25.40 -0.44 -9.75
CA PHE A 217 -24.33 -0.81 -8.81
C PHE A 217 -23.00 -0.14 -9.15
N MET A 218 -22.58 -0.20 -10.42
CA MET A 218 -21.32 0.42 -10.87
C MET A 218 -21.36 1.95 -10.81
N GLU A 219 -22.51 2.58 -11.10
CA GLU A 219 -22.66 4.04 -10.97
C GLU A 219 -22.45 4.48 -9.50
N LEU A 220 -23.07 3.79 -8.56
CA LEU A 220 -22.91 4.07 -7.12
C LEU A 220 -21.48 3.80 -6.64
N LEU A 221 -20.85 2.73 -7.15
CA LEU A 221 -19.46 2.42 -6.87
C LEU A 221 -18.52 3.53 -7.36
N GLY A 222 -18.81 4.11 -8.52
CA GLY A 222 -18.08 5.26 -9.07
C GLY A 222 -18.11 6.50 -8.17
N LYS A 223 -19.20 6.71 -7.43
CA LYS A 223 -19.39 7.88 -6.55
C LYS A 223 -18.68 7.78 -5.18
N SER A 224 -18.32 6.58 -4.72
CA SER A 224 -17.79 6.36 -3.38
C SER A 224 -16.38 5.76 -3.39
N VAL A 225 -15.38 6.54 -2.97
CA VAL A 225 -14.00 6.06 -2.81
C VAL A 225 -13.94 4.88 -1.84
N ARG A 226 -14.59 5.00 -0.69
CA ARG A 226 -14.62 3.96 0.35
C ARG A 226 -15.18 2.64 -0.19
N GLN A 227 -16.27 2.68 -0.96
CA GLN A 227 -16.89 1.46 -1.48
C GLN A 227 -16.06 0.87 -2.64
N ARG A 228 -15.37 1.70 -3.44
CA ARG A 228 -14.41 1.20 -4.42
C ARG A 228 -13.25 0.45 -3.78
N ASN A 229 -12.70 0.99 -2.71
CA ASN A 229 -11.61 0.36 -1.98
C ASN A 229 -12.07 -0.97 -1.36
N ALA A 230 -13.26 -0.97 -0.79
CA ALA A 230 -13.89 -2.19 -0.29
C ALA A 230 -14.10 -3.23 -1.41
N MET A 231 -14.57 -2.80 -2.58
CA MET A 231 -14.75 -3.69 -3.73
C MET A 231 -13.43 -4.20 -4.30
N ALA A 232 -12.37 -3.37 -4.30
CA ALA A 232 -11.03 -3.81 -4.67
C ALA A 232 -10.52 -4.93 -3.74
N LYS A 233 -10.80 -4.83 -2.44
CA LYS A 233 -10.51 -5.91 -1.48
C LYS A 233 -11.21 -7.21 -1.87
N VAL A 234 -12.50 -7.16 -2.18
CA VAL A 234 -13.30 -8.32 -2.61
C VAL A 234 -12.65 -9.00 -3.82
N ILE A 235 -12.18 -8.19 -4.79
CA ILE A 235 -11.50 -8.68 -6.00
C ILE A 235 -10.15 -9.30 -5.64
N MET A 236 -9.32 -8.62 -4.85
CA MET A 236 -7.98 -9.08 -4.47
C MET A 236 -8.04 -10.40 -3.70
N GLN A 237 -9.07 -10.59 -2.86
CA GLN A 237 -9.31 -11.82 -2.11
C GLN A 237 -10.07 -12.90 -2.90
N LYS A 238 -10.30 -12.69 -4.23
CA LYS A 238 -11.05 -13.61 -5.10
C LYS A 238 -12.44 -13.98 -4.57
N ARG A 239 -13.04 -13.11 -3.74
CA ARG A 239 -14.35 -13.37 -3.13
C ARG A 239 -15.49 -13.35 -4.14
N LEU A 240 -15.37 -12.58 -5.24
CA LEU A 240 -16.38 -12.58 -6.31
C LEU A 240 -16.59 -13.96 -6.91
N GLU A 241 -15.51 -14.68 -7.18
CA GLU A 241 -15.59 -16.05 -7.74
C GLU A 241 -16.31 -17.00 -6.79
N LYS A 242 -16.05 -16.86 -5.47
CA LYS A 242 -16.68 -17.70 -4.45
C LYS A 242 -18.17 -17.41 -4.32
N ILE A 243 -18.57 -16.14 -4.36
CA ILE A 243 -19.98 -15.73 -4.22
C ILE A 243 -20.81 -16.10 -5.45
N LYS A 244 -20.22 -16.13 -6.65
CA LYS A 244 -20.88 -16.59 -7.86
C LYS A 244 -21.37 -18.06 -7.79
N ALA A 245 -20.81 -18.85 -6.90
CA ALA A 245 -21.25 -20.23 -6.69
C ALA A 245 -22.64 -20.34 -6.05
N PHE A 246 -23.16 -19.25 -5.45
CA PHE A 246 -24.44 -19.25 -4.74
C PHE A 246 -25.56 -18.68 -5.64
N PRO A 247 -26.70 -19.37 -5.78
CA PRO A 247 -27.84 -18.85 -6.54
C PRO A 247 -28.48 -17.64 -5.82
N PRO A 248 -29.09 -16.69 -6.57
CA PRO A 248 -29.73 -15.49 -5.99
C PRO A 248 -30.69 -15.80 -4.85
N LYS A 249 -31.51 -16.83 -5.00
CA LYS A 249 -32.47 -17.29 -3.98
C LYS A 249 -31.77 -17.62 -2.65
N TYR A 250 -30.65 -18.31 -2.70
CA TYR A 250 -29.89 -18.67 -1.49
C TYR A 250 -29.38 -17.41 -0.76
N ILE A 251 -28.81 -16.47 -1.51
CA ILE A 251 -28.31 -15.19 -0.95
C ILE A 251 -29.45 -14.41 -0.32
N ARG A 252 -30.61 -14.36 -0.98
CA ARG A 252 -31.83 -13.75 -0.44
C ARG A 252 -32.24 -14.37 0.89
N GLU A 253 -32.34 -15.71 0.97
CA GLU A 253 -32.71 -16.43 2.19
C GLU A 253 -31.76 -16.12 3.36
N GLN A 254 -30.45 -16.01 3.08
CA GLN A 254 -29.46 -15.64 4.10
C GLN A 254 -29.63 -14.20 4.58
N ILE A 255 -29.91 -13.25 3.69
CA ILE A 255 -30.15 -11.85 4.05
C ILE A 255 -31.46 -11.72 4.84
N GLU A 256 -32.54 -12.37 4.42
CA GLU A 256 -33.84 -12.34 5.09
C GLU A 256 -33.80 -12.98 6.50
N SER A 257 -32.84 -13.88 6.76
CA SER A 257 -32.61 -14.42 8.11
C SER A 257 -32.06 -13.39 9.10
N GLN A 258 -31.61 -12.22 8.63
CA GLN A 258 -31.05 -11.14 9.45
C GLN A 258 -32.09 -10.00 9.58
N PRO A 259 -32.73 -9.81 10.75
CA PRO A 259 -33.80 -8.80 10.92
C PRO A 259 -33.33 -7.36 10.60
N GLU A 260 -32.08 -7.03 10.85
CA GLU A 260 -31.48 -5.73 10.56
C GLU A 260 -31.34 -5.42 9.06
N LEU A 261 -31.43 -6.43 8.19
CA LEU A 261 -31.36 -6.32 6.74
C LEU A 261 -32.76 -6.34 6.06
N SER A 262 -33.84 -6.32 6.83
CA SER A 262 -35.23 -6.36 6.34
C SER A 262 -35.63 -5.23 5.39
N PHE A 263 -34.80 -4.17 5.27
CA PHE A 263 -35.01 -3.06 4.33
C PHE A 263 -34.58 -3.40 2.90
N ILE A 264 -33.87 -4.51 2.68
CA ILE A 264 -33.44 -4.91 1.34
C ILE A 264 -34.64 -5.46 0.57
N SER A 265 -34.87 -4.93 -0.62
CA SER A 265 -35.93 -5.35 -1.52
C SER A 265 -35.39 -6.20 -2.66
N TYR A 266 -36.26 -7.06 -3.21
CA TYR A 266 -35.88 -8.02 -4.25
C TYR A 266 -36.77 -7.91 -5.48
N THR A 267 -36.23 -8.30 -6.61
CA THR A 267 -36.99 -8.50 -7.85
C THR A 267 -37.77 -9.83 -7.79
N SER A 268 -38.63 -10.08 -8.78
CA SER A 268 -39.38 -11.35 -8.89
C SER A 268 -38.50 -12.59 -9.04
N ASP A 269 -37.26 -12.44 -9.46
CA ASP A 269 -36.25 -13.48 -9.65
C ASP A 269 -35.18 -13.48 -8.55
N ASP A 270 -35.55 -13.05 -7.35
CA ASP A 270 -34.75 -13.09 -6.11
C ASP A 270 -33.48 -12.21 -6.11
N ARG A 271 -33.35 -11.27 -7.05
CA ARG A 271 -32.18 -10.37 -7.12
C ARG A 271 -32.40 -9.14 -6.24
N ILE A 272 -31.32 -8.66 -5.63
CA ILE A 272 -31.35 -7.47 -4.79
C ILE A 272 -31.60 -6.23 -5.64
N ILE A 273 -32.62 -5.43 -5.29
CA ILE A 273 -32.84 -4.11 -5.89
C ILE A 273 -31.82 -3.14 -5.29
N ILE A 274 -31.03 -2.51 -6.16
CA ILE A 274 -29.94 -1.63 -5.77
C ILE A 274 -30.44 -0.18 -5.64
N ASP A 275 -30.38 0.33 -4.42
CA ASP A 275 -30.43 1.74 -4.05
C ASP A 275 -29.22 2.14 -3.21
N GLU A 276 -29.11 3.38 -2.75
CA GLU A 276 -27.95 3.85 -1.98
C GLU A 276 -27.71 3.07 -0.67
N LYS A 277 -28.78 2.59 -0.03
CA LYS A 277 -28.68 1.87 1.24
C LYS A 277 -28.36 0.40 1.02
N SER A 278 -29.06 -0.28 0.14
CA SER A 278 -28.83 -1.67 -0.21
C SER A 278 -27.44 -1.84 -0.88
N PHE A 279 -27.00 -0.88 -1.71
CA PHE A 279 -25.67 -0.87 -2.31
C PHE A 279 -24.55 -0.96 -1.26
N LYS A 280 -24.57 -0.07 -0.24
CA LYS A 280 -23.56 -0.09 0.84
C LYS A 280 -23.57 -1.42 1.57
N THR A 281 -24.75 -1.91 1.89
CA THR A 281 -24.93 -3.19 2.59
C THR A 281 -24.41 -4.36 1.77
N VAL A 282 -24.69 -4.40 0.46
CA VAL A 282 -24.16 -5.43 -0.44
C VAL A 282 -22.63 -5.40 -0.46
N VAL A 283 -22.02 -4.23 -0.58
CA VAL A 283 -20.55 -4.13 -0.52
C VAL A 283 -20.01 -4.59 0.84
N ASP A 284 -20.67 -4.27 1.94
CA ASP A 284 -20.26 -4.69 3.29
C ASP A 284 -20.42 -6.22 3.49
N ILE A 285 -21.43 -6.85 2.90
CA ILE A 285 -21.59 -8.31 2.85
C ILE A 285 -20.43 -8.92 2.02
N LEU A 286 -20.18 -8.42 0.82
CA LEU A 286 -19.10 -8.89 -0.05
C LEU A 286 -17.73 -8.81 0.63
N CYS A 287 -17.51 -7.76 1.42
CA CYS A 287 -16.27 -7.57 2.19
C CYS A 287 -16.19 -8.42 3.47
N GLY A 288 -17.27 -9.08 3.87
CA GLY A 288 -17.34 -9.80 5.13
C GLY A 288 -17.42 -8.90 6.37
N ARG A 289 -17.84 -7.63 6.21
CA ARG A 289 -18.13 -6.74 7.35
C ARG A 289 -19.47 -7.05 7.98
N ILE A 290 -20.41 -7.54 7.20
CA ILE A 290 -21.68 -8.12 7.66
C ILE A 290 -21.55 -9.62 7.54
N ASN A 291 -21.62 -10.29 8.68
CA ASN A 291 -21.46 -11.73 8.76
C ASN A 291 -22.78 -12.42 8.42
N LEU A 292 -22.93 -12.90 7.20
CA LEU A 292 -24.01 -13.82 6.85
C LEU A 292 -23.49 -15.22 7.20
N ASP A 293 -23.97 -15.78 8.30
CA ASP A 293 -23.41 -16.95 9.02
C ASP A 293 -22.99 -18.18 8.19
N LEU A 294 -23.46 -18.33 6.96
CA LEU A 294 -23.09 -19.43 6.07
C LEU A 294 -22.13 -19.02 4.96
N ILE A 295 -22.30 -17.84 4.35
CA ILE A 295 -21.35 -17.35 3.33
C ILE A 295 -19.96 -17.11 3.93
N THR A 296 -19.91 -16.63 5.17
CA THR A 296 -18.65 -16.34 5.86
C THR A 296 -17.99 -17.56 6.49
N LYS A 297 -18.75 -18.55 6.99
CA LYS A 297 -18.15 -19.78 7.50
C LYS A 297 -17.48 -20.60 6.40
N GLU A 298 -18.10 -20.71 5.23
CA GLU A 298 -17.47 -21.38 4.08
C GLU A 298 -16.33 -20.55 3.48
N LEU A 299 -16.44 -19.21 3.47
CA LEU A 299 -15.38 -18.32 3.02
C LEU A 299 -14.20 -18.28 3.98
N ASN A 300 -14.42 -18.34 5.29
CA ASN A 300 -13.36 -18.35 6.30
C ASN A 300 -12.76 -19.74 6.50
N GLY A 301 -13.56 -20.80 6.39
CA GLY A 301 -13.07 -22.19 6.46
C GLY A 301 -12.17 -22.59 5.27
N LEU A 302 -12.20 -21.84 4.17
CA LEU A 302 -11.27 -22.00 3.05
C LEU A 302 -9.98 -21.18 3.23
N MET A 303 -9.96 -20.19 4.12
CA MET A 303 -8.76 -19.39 4.43
C MET A 303 -7.92 -19.97 5.58
N GLU A 304 -8.48 -20.87 6.40
CA GLU A 304 -7.73 -21.59 7.44
C GLU A 304 -6.97 -22.80 6.91
N ASN A 305 -7.13 -23.17 5.61
CA ASN A 305 -6.50 -24.32 4.98
C ASN A 305 -5.52 -23.97 3.83
N GLU A 306 -5.14 -22.69 3.67
CA GLU A 306 -4.05 -22.23 2.81
C GLU A 306 -3.01 -21.47 3.67
#